data_7494c306edae433191a58f5c0b2e7d55
#
_entry.id   7494c306edae433191a58f5c0b2e7d55
#
_cell.length_a   1.000
_cell.length_b   1.000
_cell.length_c   1.000
_cell.angle_alpha   90.00
_cell.angle_beta   90.00
_cell.angle_gamma   90.00
#
_symmetry.space_group_name_H-M   'P 1'
#
loop_
_entity.id
_entity.type
_entity.pdbx_description
1 polymer ?
#
loop_
_entity_poly.entity_id
_entity_poly.type
_entity_poly.pdbx_seq_one_letter_code
_entity_poly.pdbx_strand_id
1 'polypeptide(L)'
;MPGGFANANASDQQPCPCGGGSYGRCCAPMHRGERQALTAEQLMRSRYSAFVRGEVDYLLATHPEPGLPVARRRRELQRSCRQLRWLGLTIREVRAGGPQDLEGIVRFEARHQGGVLRETSLFQRRDGRSDGAWLYVRAIEEPFE
;
A
#
# COMPACT_ATOMS: atom_id res chain seq x y z
N MET A 1 -12.27 14.06 -30.07
CA MET A 1 -11.52 13.09 -29.32
C MET A 1 -11.68 13.34 -27.83
N PRO A 2 -12.09 12.35 -27.18
CA PRO A 2 -12.32 12.51 -25.77
C PRO A 2 -11.03 12.81 -25.02
N GLY A 3 -11.09 13.81 -24.17
CA GLY A 3 -9.94 14.14 -23.34
C GLY A 3 -9.48 12.99 -22.46
N GLY A 4 -10.40 12.09 -22.14
CA GLY A 4 -10.05 10.96 -21.31
C GLY A 4 -8.99 10.04 -21.90
N PHE A 5 -8.94 9.95 -23.22
CA PHE A 5 -7.91 9.16 -23.84
C PHE A 5 -6.57 9.87 -23.84
N ALA A 6 -6.61 11.17 -24.00
CA ALA A 6 -5.40 11.97 -23.94
C ALA A 6 -4.77 11.90 -22.56
N ASN A 7 -5.61 11.65 -21.53
CA ASN A 7 -5.15 11.56 -20.17
C ASN A 7 -4.83 10.14 -19.73
N ALA A 8 -4.86 9.19 -20.64
CA ALA A 8 -4.32 7.88 -20.35
C ALA A 8 -2.85 8.12 -20.02
N ASN A 9 -2.57 8.19 -18.76
CA ASN A 9 -1.28 8.60 -18.26
C ASN A 9 -0.16 7.72 -18.80
N ALA A 10 0.93 8.34 -19.22
CA ALA A 10 2.13 7.59 -19.49
C ALA A 10 2.51 6.73 -18.30
N SER A 11 2.22 7.19 -17.06
CA SER A 11 2.50 6.43 -15.85
C SER A 11 1.71 5.13 -15.77
N ASP A 12 0.52 5.06 -16.38
CA ASP A 12 -0.26 3.83 -16.37
C ASP A 12 0.40 2.71 -17.15
N GLN A 13 1.25 3.07 -18.10
CA GLN A 13 1.98 2.09 -18.91
C GLN A 13 3.32 1.71 -18.32
N GLN A 14 3.78 2.46 -17.32
CA GLN A 14 5.05 2.19 -16.67
C GLN A 14 4.92 1.01 -15.70
N PRO A 15 6.05 0.35 -15.38
CA PRO A 15 6.01 -0.70 -14.37
C PRO A 15 5.48 -0.16 -13.06
N CYS A 16 4.63 -0.95 -12.40
CA CYS A 16 4.16 -0.58 -11.08
C CYS A 16 5.33 -0.63 -10.09
N PRO A 17 5.46 0.36 -9.21
CA PRO A 17 6.53 0.34 -8.22
C PRO A 17 6.57 -0.94 -7.38
N CYS A 18 5.43 -1.60 -7.16
CA CYS A 18 5.38 -2.81 -6.36
C CYS A 18 5.91 -4.05 -7.09
N GLY A 19 6.18 -3.96 -8.40
CA GLY A 19 6.69 -5.08 -9.17
C GLY A 19 5.61 -5.95 -9.80
N GLY A 20 4.34 -5.56 -9.73
CA GLY A 20 3.23 -6.41 -10.13
C GLY A 20 2.70 -6.19 -11.55
N GLY A 21 3.51 -5.65 -12.45
CA GLY A 21 3.09 -5.39 -13.82
C GLY A 21 2.95 -3.91 -14.08
N SER A 22 2.13 -3.53 -15.08
CA SER A 22 1.95 -2.12 -15.37
C SER A 22 1.10 -1.44 -14.30
N TYR A 23 1.45 -0.22 -13.98
CA TYR A 23 0.78 0.52 -12.90
C TYR A 23 -0.73 0.62 -13.12
N GLY A 24 -1.14 0.93 -14.33
CA GLY A 24 -2.57 1.10 -14.64
C GLY A 24 -3.40 -0.16 -14.41
N ARG A 25 -2.78 -1.32 -14.45
CA ARG A 25 -3.46 -2.60 -14.21
C ARG A 25 -3.14 -3.18 -12.84
N CYS A 26 -2.30 -2.55 -12.09
CA CYS A 26 -1.83 -3.06 -10.80
C CYS A 26 -2.38 -2.21 -9.66
N CYS A 27 -1.60 -1.24 -9.19
CA CYS A 27 -1.99 -0.46 -8.00
C CYS A 27 -2.86 0.75 -8.32
N ALA A 28 -2.86 1.24 -9.57
CA ALA A 28 -3.62 2.44 -9.90
C ALA A 28 -5.12 2.33 -9.60
N PRO A 29 -5.79 1.22 -9.95
CA PRO A 29 -7.23 1.12 -9.64
C PRO A 29 -7.51 1.23 -8.14
N MET A 30 -6.63 0.69 -7.31
CA MET A 30 -6.80 0.81 -5.86
C MET A 30 -6.55 2.24 -5.39
N HIS A 31 -5.51 2.89 -5.91
CA HIS A 31 -5.23 4.28 -5.56
C HIS A 31 -6.36 5.23 -5.96
N ARG A 32 -7.06 4.91 -7.03
CA ARG A 32 -8.15 5.73 -7.55
C ARG A 32 -9.50 5.39 -6.94
N GLY A 33 -9.56 4.42 -6.06
CA GLY A 33 -10.81 4.01 -5.43
C GLY A 33 -11.71 3.19 -6.34
N GLU A 34 -11.20 2.68 -7.43
CA GLU A 34 -11.98 1.90 -8.40
C GLU A 34 -12.17 0.45 -7.95
N ARG A 35 -11.29 -0.03 -7.10
CA ARG A 35 -11.45 -1.33 -6.48
C ARG A 35 -10.64 -1.38 -5.18
N GLN A 36 -10.98 -2.34 -4.33
CA GLN A 36 -10.28 -2.54 -3.08
C GLN A 36 -9.31 -3.71 -3.20
N ALA A 37 -8.28 -3.68 -2.36
CA ALA A 37 -7.37 -4.81 -2.26
C ALA A 37 -8.14 -6.05 -1.82
N LEU A 38 -7.89 -7.18 -2.48
CA LEU A 38 -8.55 -8.44 -2.16
C LEU A 38 -7.83 -9.22 -1.08
N THR A 39 -6.55 -8.94 -0.87
CA THR A 39 -5.72 -9.65 0.09
C THR A 39 -4.83 -8.67 0.84
N ALA A 40 -4.31 -9.14 1.99
CA ALA A 40 -3.36 -8.34 2.74
C ALA A 40 -2.11 -8.02 1.91
N GLU A 41 -1.66 -8.98 1.10
CA GLU A 41 -0.50 -8.73 0.23
C GLU A 41 -0.79 -7.64 -0.80
N GLN A 42 -1.97 -7.65 -1.40
CA GLN A 42 -2.32 -6.58 -2.33
C GLN A 42 -2.34 -5.23 -1.64
N LEU A 43 -2.85 -5.18 -0.42
CA LEU A 43 -2.84 -3.93 0.32
C LEU A 43 -1.40 -3.47 0.58
N MET A 44 -0.53 -4.39 1.00
CA MET A 44 0.87 -4.04 1.24
C MET A 44 1.52 -3.48 -0.03
N ARG A 45 1.34 -4.15 -1.16
CA ARG A 45 1.91 -3.72 -2.43
C ARG A 45 1.39 -2.35 -2.85
N SER A 46 0.08 -2.13 -2.68
CA SER A 46 -0.52 -0.86 -3.08
C SER A 46 -0.11 0.29 -2.16
N ARG A 47 0.12 0.02 -0.88
CA ARG A 47 0.62 1.04 0.03
C ARG A 47 2.07 1.39 -0.31
N TYR A 48 2.91 0.39 -0.64
CA TYR A 48 4.27 0.68 -1.07
C TYR A 48 4.26 1.59 -2.31
N SER A 49 3.47 1.24 -3.32
CA SER A 49 3.33 2.07 -4.51
C SER A 49 2.83 3.47 -4.18
N ALA A 50 1.95 3.58 -3.19
CA ALA A 50 1.42 4.86 -2.76
C ALA A 50 2.52 5.74 -2.16
N PHE A 51 3.43 5.17 -1.38
CA PHE A 51 4.58 5.92 -0.88
C PHE A 51 5.47 6.38 -2.02
N VAL A 52 5.71 5.53 -3.00
CA VAL A 52 6.55 5.89 -4.14
C VAL A 52 5.91 7.02 -4.95
N ARG A 53 4.61 6.99 -5.11
CA ARG A 53 3.90 7.93 -5.98
C ARG A 53 3.30 9.12 -5.25
N GLY A 54 3.36 9.13 -3.93
CA GLY A 54 2.80 10.24 -3.16
C GLY A 54 1.28 10.21 -3.07
N GLU A 55 0.67 9.02 -3.08
CA GLU A 55 -0.78 8.87 -2.99
C GLU A 55 -1.22 8.96 -1.53
N VAL A 56 -1.15 10.15 -0.97
CA VAL A 56 -1.34 10.37 0.46
C VAL A 56 -2.74 10.01 0.93
N ASP A 57 -3.76 10.32 0.11
CA ASP A 57 -5.14 9.99 0.49
C ASP A 57 -5.34 8.49 0.65
N TYR A 58 -4.73 7.71 -0.22
CA TYR A 58 -4.79 6.26 -0.12
C TYR A 58 -4.12 5.77 1.17
N LEU A 59 -2.96 6.34 1.50
CA LEU A 59 -2.25 5.96 2.73
C LEU A 59 -3.07 6.29 3.97
N LEU A 60 -3.73 7.45 3.97
CA LEU A 60 -4.62 7.83 5.07
C LEU A 60 -5.80 6.88 5.19
N ALA A 61 -6.45 6.58 4.07
CA ALA A 61 -7.66 5.76 4.07
C ALA A 61 -7.39 4.32 4.50
N THR A 62 -6.20 3.80 4.19
CA THR A 62 -5.87 2.40 4.46
C THR A 62 -5.16 2.18 5.80
N HIS A 63 -4.96 3.24 6.58
CA HIS A 63 -4.39 3.14 7.92
C HIS A 63 -5.03 4.20 8.82
N PRO A 64 -6.27 3.97 9.27
CA PRO A 64 -6.93 4.93 10.16
C PRO A 64 -6.22 5.02 11.50
N GLU A 65 -6.08 6.25 12.00
CA GLU A 65 -5.54 6.52 13.32
C GLU A 65 -6.44 7.56 13.98
N PRO A 66 -7.58 7.13 14.53
CA PRO A 66 -8.61 8.07 14.97
C PRO A 66 -8.17 9.04 16.07
N GLY A 67 -7.11 8.72 16.79
CA GLY A 67 -6.61 9.62 17.82
C GLY A 67 -5.74 10.76 17.32
N LEU A 68 -5.46 10.82 16.02
CA LEU A 68 -4.56 11.83 15.46
C LEU A 68 -5.29 12.70 14.44
N PRO A 69 -5.05 14.03 14.44
CA PRO A 69 -5.66 14.92 13.46
C PRO A 69 -5.23 14.54 12.03
N VAL A 70 -6.20 14.48 11.13
CA VAL A 70 -5.94 14.10 9.74
C VAL A 70 -4.96 15.06 9.08
N ALA A 71 -5.09 16.36 9.33
CA ALA A 71 -4.19 17.34 8.73
C ALA A 71 -2.74 17.10 9.12
N ARG A 72 -2.50 16.74 10.36
CA ARG A 72 -1.15 16.42 10.84
C ARG A 72 -0.62 15.17 10.17
N ARG A 73 -1.42 14.12 10.12
CA ARG A 73 -1.03 12.87 9.47
C ARG A 73 -0.71 13.09 7.99
N ARG A 74 -1.53 13.93 7.34
CA ARG A 74 -1.31 14.24 5.92
C ARG A 74 0.03 14.90 5.71
N ARG A 75 0.38 15.86 6.55
CA ARG A 75 1.69 16.54 6.43
C ARG A 75 2.84 15.58 6.63
N GLU A 76 2.71 14.70 7.61
CA GLU A 76 3.77 13.72 7.89
C GLU A 76 3.94 12.74 6.74
N LEU A 77 2.83 12.28 6.16
CA LEU A 77 2.91 11.36 5.02
C LEU A 77 3.48 12.04 3.79
N GLN A 78 3.08 13.29 3.54
CA GLN A 78 3.66 14.05 2.44
C GLN A 78 5.17 14.19 2.58
N ARG A 79 5.63 14.44 3.80
CA ARG A 79 7.06 14.53 4.08
C ARG A 79 7.75 13.19 3.85
N SER A 80 7.17 12.11 4.35
CA SER A 80 7.74 10.78 4.16
C SER A 80 7.85 10.41 2.69
N CYS A 81 6.83 10.72 1.89
CA CYS A 81 6.86 10.42 0.46
C CYS A 81 7.97 11.17 -0.27
N ARG A 82 8.31 12.36 0.22
CA ARG A 82 9.38 13.16 -0.41
C ARG A 82 10.77 12.79 0.06
N GLN A 83 10.89 12.33 1.31
CA GLN A 83 12.22 12.12 1.91
C GLN A 83 12.91 10.84 1.49
N LEU A 84 12.14 9.82 1.19
CA LEU A 84 12.70 8.51 0.87
C LEU A 84 12.55 8.21 -0.61
N ARG A 85 13.64 7.81 -1.22
CA ARG A 85 13.63 7.34 -2.61
C ARG A 85 13.59 5.82 -2.58
N TRP A 86 12.43 5.27 -2.87
CA TRP A 86 12.22 3.82 -2.86
C TRP A 86 12.74 3.20 -4.15
N LEU A 87 13.39 2.05 -4.02
CA LEU A 87 14.07 1.38 -5.12
C LEU A 87 13.50 -0.01 -5.42
N GLY A 88 12.69 -0.56 -4.55
CA GLY A 88 12.08 -1.85 -4.82
C GLY A 88 11.48 -2.48 -3.58
N LEU A 89 10.58 -3.41 -3.82
CA LEU A 89 9.87 -4.15 -2.79
C LEU A 89 10.05 -5.64 -3.00
N THR A 90 10.33 -6.37 -1.93
CA THR A 90 10.36 -7.83 -1.94
C THR A 90 9.46 -8.34 -0.85
N ILE A 91 8.45 -9.11 -1.21
CA ILE A 91 7.60 -9.80 -0.24
C ILE A 91 8.31 -11.08 0.15
N ARG A 92 8.59 -11.23 1.45
CA ARG A 92 9.35 -12.39 1.95
C ARG A 92 8.45 -13.52 2.39
N GLU A 93 7.34 -13.19 3.04
CA GLU A 93 6.44 -14.22 3.54
C GLU A 93 5.05 -13.62 3.75
N VAL A 94 4.02 -14.43 3.53
CA VAL A 94 2.64 -14.06 3.78
C VAL A 94 2.01 -15.14 4.63
N ARG A 95 1.31 -14.75 5.71
CA ARG A 95 0.54 -15.67 6.53
C ARG A 95 -0.90 -15.21 6.51
N ALA A 96 -1.80 -16.10 6.12
CA ALA A 96 -3.21 -15.79 5.99
C ALA A 96 -3.41 -14.56 5.09
N GLY A 97 -4.44 -13.76 5.32
CA GLY A 97 -4.66 -12.54 4.55
C GLY A 97 -5.27 -12.76 3.19
N GLY A 98 -5.81 -13.95 2.93
CA GLY A 98 -6.47 -14.24 1.66
C GLY A 98 -7.87 -13.66 1.60
N PRO A 99 -8.55 -13.86 0.46
CA PRO A 99 -9.87 -13.24 0.25
C PRO A 99 -10.93 -13.62 1.27
N GLN A 100 -10.75 -14.75 1.97
CA GLN A 100 -11.71 -15.22 2.98
C GLN A 100 -11.25 -14.93 4.40
N ASP A 101 -10.06 -14.39 4.58
CA ASP A 101 -9.51 -14.21 5.92
C ASP A 101 -9.87 -12.84 6.48
N LEU A 102 -9.86 -12.73 7.82
CA LEU A 102 -10.13 -11.47 8.51
C LEU A 102 -8.86 -10.73 8.88
N GLU A 103 -7.72 -11.42 8.90
CA GLU A 103 -6.46 -10.76 9.10
C GLU A 103 -5.34 -11.52 8.40
N GLY A 104 -4.22 -10.84 8.26
CA GLY A 104 -3.06 -11.43 7.62
C GLY A 104 -1.79 -10.73 8.04
N ILE A 105 -0.67 -11.41 7.83
CA ILE A 105 0.65 -10.89 8.17
C ILE A 105 1.50 -10.95 6.93
N VAL A 106 2.19 -9.85 6.63
CA VAL A 106 3.08 -9.77 5.48
C VAL A 106 4.45 -9.32 5.96
N ARG A 107 5.46 -10.11 5.65
CA ARG A 107 6.84 -9.76 5.93
C ARG A 107 7.48 -9.32 4.61
N PHE A 108 8.14 -8.16 4.64
CA PHE A 108 8.68 -7.60 3.42
C PHE A 108 9.97 -6.83 3.66
N GLU A 109 10.65 -6.57 2.56
CA GLU A 109 11.80 -5.67 2.52
C GLU A 109 11.53 -4.60 1.48
N ALA A 110 11.68 -3.34 1.89
CA ALA A 110 11.53 -2.21 0.99
C ALA A 110 12.88 -1.51 0.92
N ARG A 111 13.51 -1.53 -0.25
CA ARG A 111 14.81 -0.90 -0.45
C ARG A 111 14.64 0.56 -0.77
N HIS A 112 15.47 1.38 -0.18
CA HIS A 112 15.52 2.80 -0.47
C HIS A 112 16.98 3.22 -0.59
N GLN A 113 17.20 4.45 -1.03
CA GLN A 113 18.56 4.93 -1.32
C GLN A 113 19.51 4.83 -0.12
N GLY A 114 18.99 4.93 1.10
CA GLY A 114 19.79 4.87 2.31
C GLY A 114 19.90 3.51 2.96
N GLY A 115 19.21 2.49 2.43
CA GLY A 115 19.25 1.16 3.05
C GLY A 115 18.03 0.33 2.76
N VAL A 116 17.66 -0.51 3.72
CA VAL A 116 16.53 -1.45 3.58
C VAL A 116 15.65 -1.36 4.81
N LEU A 117 14.36 -1.16 4.58
CA LEU A 117 13.36 -1.30 5.64
C LEU A 117 12.88 -2.74 5.63
N ARG A 118 13.03 -3.43 6.76
CA ARG A 118 12.51 -4.78 6.94
C ARG A 118 11.40 -4.71 7.98
N GLU A 119 10.23 -5.19 7.61
CA GLU A 119 9.09 -5.10 8.51
C GLU A 119 8.21 -6.32 8.37
N THR A 120 7.60 -6.71 9.49
CA THR A 120 6.51 -7.68 9.52
C THR A 120 5.28 -6.89 9.93
N SER A 121 4.27 -6.87 9.07
CA SER A 121 3.11 -6.00 9.24
C SER A 121 1.84 -6.81 9.44
N LEU A 122 1.00 -6.31 10.32
CA LEU A 122 -0.33 -6.88 10.59
C LEU A 122 -1.37 -6.10 9.80
N PHE A 123 -2.24 -6.83 9.12
CA PHE A 123 -3.38 -6.29 8.36
C PHE A 123 -4.66 -6.92 8.86
N GLN A 124 -5.72 -6.13 8.92
CA GLN A 124 -7.03 -6.61 9.34
C GLN A 124 -8.12 -6.02 8.46
N ARG A 125 -9.26 -6.71 8.40
CA ARG A 125 -10.45 -6.17 7.75
C ARG A 125 -11.09 -5.11 8.63
N ARG A 126 -11.62 -4.07 8.00
CA ARG A 126 -12.36 -3.02 8.73
C ARG A 126 -13.50 -3.65 9.50
N ASP A 127 -13.60 -3.30 10.79
CA ASP A 127 -14.63 -3.76 11.70
C ASP A 127 -14.67 -5.29 11.87
N GLY A 128 -13.60 -5.98 11.48
CA GLY A 128 -13.54 -7.44 11.59
C GLY A 128 -14.54 -8.18 10.70
N ARG A 129 -14.99 -7.52 9.64
CA ARG A 129 -16.02 -8.09 8.76
C ARG A 129 -15.40 -8.66 7.50
N SER A 130 -15.90 -9.81 7.06
CA SER A 130 -15.38 -10.45 5.85
C SER A 130 -15.56 -9.61 4.59
N ASP A 131 -16.50 -8.66 4.61
CA ASP A 131 -16.72 -7.73 3.50
C ASP A 131 -16.03 -6.39 3.74
N GLY A 132 -15.29 -6.24 4.84
CA GLY A 132 -14.59 -5.02 5.15
C GLY A 132 -13.31 -4.86 4.34
N ALA A 133 -12.93 -3.61 4.10
CA ALA A 133 -11.70 -3.31 3.40
C ALA A 133 -10.48 -3.74 4.23
N TRP A 134 -9.43 -4.18 3.54
CA TRP A 134 -8.16 -4.44 4.22
C TRP A 134 -7.54 -3.15 4.70
N LEU A 135 -7.00 -3.16 5.92
CA LEU A 135 -6.35 -2.02 6.53
C LEU A 135 -4.99 -2.44 7.08
N TYR A 136 -4.02 -1.55 6.97
CA TYR A 136 -2.76 -1.71 7.70
C TYR A 136 -3.00 -1.35 9.15
N VAL A 137 -2.56 -2.22 10.07
CA VAL A 137 -2.75 -1.98 11.50
C VAL A 137 -1.46 -1.48 12.14
N ARG A 138 -0.38 -2.25 12.04
CA ARG A 138 0.89 -1.88 12.67
C ARG A 138 1.99 -2.86 12.28
N ALA A 139 3.21 -2.45 12.51
CA ALA A 139 4.35 -3.37 12.47
C ALA A 139 4.30 -4.26 13.72
N ILE A 140 4.72 -5.49 13.58
CA ILE A 140 4.83 -6.40 14.72
C ILE A 140 6.27 -6.86 14.85
N GLU A 141 6.73 -6.97 16.10
CA GLU A 141 8.10 -7.33 16.38
C GLU A 141 8.22 -8.81 16.68
N GLU A 142 7.69 -9.59 15.82
CA GLU A 142 7.64 -11.02 16.01
C GLU A 142 8.60 -11.67 15.05
N PRO A 143 9.53 -12.51 15.53
CA PRO A 143 10.42 -13.20 14.59
C PRO A 143 9.62 -14.13 13.71
N PHE A 144 9.95 -14.09 12.47
CA PHE A 144 9.36 -14.95 11.47
C PHE A 144 10.24 -16.17 11.37
N GLU A 145 9.76 -17.30 11.80
CA GLU A 145 10.56 -18.53 11.76
C GLU A 145 10.03 -19.55 10.82
#